data_46d10536de86362cb2b5712b765a95f3
#
_entry.id   46d10536de86362cb2b5712b765a95f3
#
_cell.length_a   1.000
_cell.length_b   1.000
_cell.length_c   1.000
_cell.angle_alpha   90.00
_cell.angle_beta   90.00
_cell.angle_gamma   90.00
#
_symmetry.space_group_name_H-M   'P 1'
#
loop_
_entity.id
_entity.type
_entity.pdbx_description
1 polymer ?
#
loop_
_entity_poly.entity_id
_entity_poly.type
_entity_poly.pdbx_seq_one_letter_code
_entity_poly.pdbx_strand_id
1 'polypeptide(L)'
;RIKASGMSRSELKAGHTLVLCRLAAASEGLHFSELTERCGLDPAMISRVLAELVRSGLVEKRGESGKYNALYLLTNAGHDRAARVGAVVADVERRADEGIDPDDLATFYKVLDQLTRNLEAVDADPAEAFEPLEIQ
;
A
#
# COMPACT_ATOMS: atom_id res chain seq x y z
N ARG A 1 5.99 28.12 4.81
CA ARG A 1 7.25 27.42 4.99
C ARG A 1 7.11 25.96 4.64
N ILE A 2 7.75 25.55 3.58
CA ILE A 2 7.75 24.16 3.14
C ILE A 2 8.76 23.40 3.97
N LYS A 3 8.29 22.48 4.77
CA LYS A 3 9.18 21.50 5.38
C LYS A 3 9.55 20.48 4.30
N ALA A 4 10.73 20.66 3.74
CA ALA A 4 11.31 19.64 2.89
C ALA A 4 11.54 18.39 3.73
N SER A 5 10.77 17.36 3.57
CA SER A 5 10.95 16.01 4.11
C SER A 5 10.30 15.65 5.45
N GLY A 6 9.38 16.41 5.95
CA GLY A 6 8.61 15.97 7.12
C GLY A 6 7.37 15.21 6.71
N MET A 7 7.43 13.87 6.62
CA MET A 7 6.21 13.07 6.59
C MET A 7 5.36 13.41 7.80
N SER A 8 4.08 13.69 7.59
CA SER A 8 3.19 13.89 8.71
C SER A 8 3.04 12.57 9.49
N ARG A 9 2.77 12.69 10.79
CA ARG A 9 2.55 11.52 11.64
C ARG A 9 1.39 10.64 11.14
N SER A 10 0.42 11.25 10.48
CA SER A 10 -0.72 10.54 9.88
C SER A 10 -0.33 9.75 8.62
N GLU A 11 0.54 10.30 7.78
CA GLU A 11 1.07 9.61 6.60
C GLU A 11 1.90 8.40 7.00
N LEU A 12 2.71 8.54 8.03
CA LEU A 12 3.50 7.44 8.56
C LEU A 12 2.61 6.32 9.12
N LYS A 13 1.55 6.66 9.84
CA LYS A 13 0.59 5.69 10.35
C LYS A 13 -0.15 4.96 9.23
N ALA A 14 -0.54 5.67 8.19
CA ALA A 14 -1.17 5.08 7.02
C ALA A 14 -0.21 4.11 6.31
N GLY A 15 1.06 4.48 6.21
CA GLY A 15 2.11 3.62 5.69
C GLY A 15 2.32 2.35 6.51
N HIS A 16 2.33 2.46 7.83
CA HIS A 16 2.39 1.30 8.74
C HIS A 16 1.24 0.33 8.49
N THR A 17 0.03 0.85 8.45
CA THR A 17 -1.19 0.05 8.20
C THR A 17 -1.09 -0.69 6.87
N LEU A 18 -0.71 0.01 5.82
CA LEU A 18 -0.63 -0.57 4.48
C LEU A 18 0.44 -1.67 4.39
N VAL A 19 1.62 -1.43 4.93
CA VAL A 19 2.71 -2.42 4.95
C VAL A 19 2.32 -3.65 5.77
N LEU A 20 1.72 -3.46 6.95
CA LEU A 20 1.25 -4.56 7.77
C LEU A 20 0.21 -5.42 7.03
N CYS A 21 -0.74 -4.80 6.35
CA CYS A 21 -1.76 -5.51 5.57
C CYS A 21 -1.15 -6.28 4.40
N ARG A 22 -0.19 -5.69 3.69
CA ARG A 22 0.50 -6.37 2.59
C ARG A 22 1.32 -7.56 3.05
N LEU A 23 2.03 -7.42 4.16
CA LEU A 23 2.80 -8.51 4.76
C LEU A 23 1.90 -9.61 5.33
N ALA A 24 0.74 -9.26 5.87
CA ALA A 24 -0.23 -10.24 6.35
C ALA A 24 -0.77 -11.12 5.22
N ALA A 25 -0.93 -10.56 4.03
CA ALA A 25 -1.37 -11.28 2.84
C ALA A 25 -0.27 -12.15 2.21
N ALA A 26 0.99 -11.97 2.61
CA ALA A 26 2.14 -12.67 2.05
C ALA A 26 2.84 -13.49 3.14
N SER A 27 2.35 -14.70 3.38
CA SER A 27 2.82 -15.59 4.45
C SER A 27 4.32 -15.92 4.37
N GLU A 28 4.90 -15.91 3.18
CA GLU A 28 6.32 -16.19 2.95
C GLU A 28 7.20 -14.94 3.01
N GLY A 29 6.60 -13.78 3.25
CA GLY A 29 7.30 -12.52 3.32
C GLY A 29 7.44 -11.82 1.96
N LEU A 30 7.90 -10.59 2.01
CA LEU A 30 8.11 -9.76 0.81
C LEU A 30 9.47 -9.09 0.86
N HIS A 31 10.09 -8.94 -0.29
CA HIS A 31 11.28 -8.12 -0.47
C HIS A 31 10.92 -6.64 -0.55
N PHE A 32 11.90 -5.79 -0.36
CA PHE A 32 11.72 -4.33 -0.39
C PHE A 32 11.07 -3.83 -1.69
N SER A 33 11.53 -4.34 -2.83
CA SER A 33 10.99 -3.96 -4.14
C SER A 33 9.52 -4.36 -4.30
N GLU A 34 9.17 -5.56 -3.82
CA GLU A 34 7.79 -6.03 -3.85
C GLU A 34 6.88 -5.19 -2.96
N LEU A 35 7.36 -4.80 -1.78
CA LEU A 35 6.62 -3.92 -0.88
C LEU A 35 6.40 -2.54 -1.49
N THR A 36 7.42 -1.97 -2.10
CA THR A 36 7.32 -0.67 -2.78
C THR A 36 6.27 -0.72 -3.88
N GLU A 37 6.31 -1.75 -4.70
CA GLU A 37 5.36 -1.94 -5.79
C GLU A 37 3.93 -2.15 -5.28
N ARG A 38 3.75 -3.07 -4.34
CA ARG A 38 2.42 -3.43 -3.82
C ARG A 38 1.77 -2.34 -2.98
N CYS A 39 2.57 -1.56 -2.28
CA CYS A 39 2.06 -0.45 -1.48
C CYS A 39 1.83 0.82 -2.31
N GLY A 40 2.50 0.94 -3.45
CA GLY A 40 2.44 2.15 -4.25
C GLY A 40 2.97 3.38 -3.54
N LEU A 41 3.88 3.18 -2.59
CA LEU A 41 4.50 4.24 -1.81
C LEU A 41 5.93 4.49 -2.27
N ASP A 42 6.39 5.69 -2.03
CA ASP A 42 7.76 6.09 -2.28
C ASP A 42 8.75 5.17 -1.54
N PRO A 43 9.85 4.74 -2.18
CA PRO A 43 10.85 3.88 -1.54
C PRO A 43 11.42 4.43 -0.23
N ALA A 44 11.60 5.75 -0.13
CA ALA A 44 12.07 6.37 1.09
C ALA A 44 11.06 6.21 2.23
N MET A 45 9.78 6.31 1.92
CA MET A 45 8.69 6.07 2.88
C MET A 45 8.65 4.61 3.33
N ILE A 46 8.72 3.67 2.39
CA ILE A 46 8.77 2.23 2.70
C ILE A 46 9.96 1.91 3.61
N SER A 47 11.13 2.45 3.29
CA SER A 47 12.33 2.26 4.10
C SER A 47 12.14 2.74 5.54
N ARG A 48 11.52 3.90 5.71
CA ARG A 48 11.25 4.49 7.02
C ARG A 48 10.22 3.70 7.81
N VAL A 49 9.13 3.32 7.16
CA VAL A 49 8.07 2.48 7.75
C VAL A 49 8.63 1.13 8.20
N LEU A 50 9.39 0.46 7.35
CA LEU A 50 10.01 -0.83 7.68
C LEU A 50 10.98 -0.72 8.86
N ALA A 51 11.80 0.33 8.88
CA ALA A 51 12.71 0.55 10.00
C ALA A 51 11.97 0.70 11.33
N GLU A 52 10.86 1.42 11.33
CA GLU A 52 10.03 1.57 12.53
C GLU A 52 9.31 0.28 12.93
N LEU A 53 8.78 -0.46 11.97
CA LEU A 53 8.10 -1.73 12.23
C LEU A 53 9.07 -2.79 12.76
N VAL A 54 10.29 -2.82 12.25
CA VAL A 54 11.36 -3.70 12.77
C VAL A 54 11.73 -3.30 14.19
N ARG A 55 11.91 -2.01 14.44
CA ARG A 55 12.24 -1.49 15.77
C ARG A 55 11.14 -1.78 16.79
N SER A 56 9.89 -1.72 16.35
CA SER A 56 8.73 -2.01 17.20
C SER A 56 8.48 -3.51 17.41
N GLY A 57 9.26 -4.38 16.77
CA GLY A 57 9.10 -5.83 16.89
C GLY A 57 7.90 -6.40 16.14
N LEU A 58 7.33 -5.66 15.19
CA LEU A 58 6.18 -6.11 14.39
C LEU A 58 6.61 -6.79 13.09
N VAL A 59 7.80 -6.44 12.59
CA VAL A 59 8.38 -7.00 11.37
C VAL A 59 9.76 -7.53 11.66
N GLU A 60 10.06 -8.69 11.10
CA GLU A 60 11.37 -9.32 11.12
C GLU A 60 12.03 -9.16 9.76
N LYS A 61 13.28 -8.77 9.78
CA LYS A 61 14.11 -8.68 8.58
C LYS A 61 15.05 -9.90 8.55
N ARG A 62 14.91 -10.74 7.55
CA ARG A 62 15.77 -11.90 7.31
C ARG A 62 16.63 -11.68 6.08
N GLY A 63 17.87 -12.15 6.14
CA GLY A 63 18.83 -12.08 5.07
C GLY A 63 19.97 -11.14 5.38
N GLU A 64 21.12 -11.48 4.80
CA GLU A 64 22.37 -10.74 4.95
C GLU A 64 22.45 -9.65 3.88
N SER A 65 23.02 -8.55 4.25
CA SER A 65 23.48 -7.44 3.42
C SER A 65 22.45 -6.78 2.50
N GLY A 66 22.00 -5.65 2.96
CA GLY A 66 21.26 -4.67 2.17
C GLY A 66 19.78 -4.90 2.11
N LYS A 67 19.04 -3.80 2.01
CA LYS A 67 17.58 -3.80 2.02
C LYS A 67 16.96 -4.51 0.80
N TYR A 68 17.70 -4.63 -0.29
CA TYR A 68 17.18 -5.23 -1.52
C TYR A 68 17.11 -6.75 -1.50
N ASN A 69 17.99 -7.40 -0.74
CA ASN A 69 18.01 -8.85 -0.62
C ASN A 69 17.35 -9.37 0.66
N ALA A 70 17.00 -8.48 1.56
CA ALA A 70 16.34 -8.84 2.80
C ALA A 70 14.88 -9.21 2.55
N LEU A 71 14.43 -10.24 3.27
CA LEU A 71 13.04 -10.65 3.29
C LEU A 71 12.38 -10.10 4.56
N TYR A 72 11.24 -9.46 4.39
CA TYR A 72 10.48 -8.89 5.49
C TYR A 72 9.26 -9.75 5.78
N LEU A 73 9.08 -10.14 7.04
CA LEU A 73 7.97 -10.97 7.50
C LEU A 73 7.36 -10.35 8.76
N LEU A 74 6.08 -10.63 8.98
CA LEU A 74 5.46 -10.28 10.25
C LEU A 74 5.96 -11.21 11.35
N THR A 75 6.22 -10.64 12.52
CA THR A 75 6.36 -11.41 13.77
C THR A 75 4.99 -11.83 14.27
N ASN A 76 4.92 -12.64 15.34
CA ASN A 76 3.64 -12.95 15.97
C ASN A 76 2.91 -11.68 16.42
N ALA A 77 3.64 -10.74 17.00
CA ALA A 77 3.09 -9.43 17.38
C ALA A 77 2.59 -8.64 16.15
N GLY A 78 3.32 -8.74 15.03
CA GLY A 78 2.93 -8.13 13.76
C GLY A 78 1.64 -8.75 13.20
N HIS A 79 1.49 -10.06 13.26
CA HIS A 79 0.26 -10.74 12.86
C HIS A 79 -0.94 -10.31 13.71
N ASP A 80 -0.77 -10.21 15.02
CA ASP A 80 -1.81 -9.75 15.93
C ASP A 80 -2.22 -8.30 15.62
N ARG A 81 -1.24 -7.44 15.36
CA ARG A 81 -1.50 -6.04 14.99
C ARG A 81 -2.22 -5.94 13.66
N ALA A 82 -1.78 -6.68 12.65
CA ALA A 82 -2.41 -6.71 11.34
C ALA A 82 -3.86 -7.21 11.41
N ALA A 83 -4.12 -8.21 12.21
CA ALA A 83 -5.47 -8.74 12.42
C ALA A 83 -6.40 -7.67 13.03
N ARG A 84 -5.92 -6.92 14.02
CA ARG A 84 -6.70 -5.82 14.62
C ARG A 84 -6.98 -4.70 13.64
N VAL A 85 -5.97 -4.33 12.85
CA VAL A 85 -6.13 -3.31 11.80
C VAL A 85 -7.12 -3.80 10.75
N GLY A 86 -6.99 -5.05 10.32
CA GLY A 86 -7.89 -5.67 9.35
C GLY A 86 -9.36 -5.67 9.83
N ALA A 87 -9.59 -5.94 11.11
CA ALA A 87 -10.92 -5.89 11.70
C ALA A 87 -11.53 -4.49 11.66
N VAL A 88 -10.73 -3.45 11.94
CA VAL A 88 -11.17 -2.06 11.85
C VAL A 88 -11.51 -1.68 10.40
N VAL A 89 -10.64 -2.04 9.46
CA VAL A 89 -10.87 -1.77 8.03
C VAL A 89 -12.13 -2.47 7.55
N ALA A 90 -12.32 -3.75 7.92
CA ALA A 90 -13.53 -4.51 7.55
C ALA A 90 -14.81 -3.88 8.11
N ASP A 91 -14.77 -3.36 9.34
CA ASP A 91 -15.91 -2.67 9.93
C ASP A 91 -16.24 -1.36 9.20
N VAL A 92 -15.23 -0.59 8.84
CA VAL A 92 -15.40 0.65 8.07
C VAL A 92 -15.99 0.34 6.68
N GLU A 93 -15.45 -0.68 6.00
CA GLU A 93 -15.96 -1.10 4.70
C GLU A 93 -17.44 -1.53 4.79
N ARG A 94 -17.77 -2.33 5.78
CA ARG A 94 -19.14 -2.78 5.99
C ARG A 94 -20.11 -1.61 6.20
N ARG A 95 -19.71 -0.60 6.96
CA ARG A 95 -20.50 0.61 7.17
C ARG A 95 -20.60 1.47 5.91
N ALA A 96 -19.53 1.55 5.13
CA ALA A 96 -19.51 2.26 3.87
C ALA A 96 -20.42 1.60 2.82
N ASP A 97 -20.52 0.28 2.86
CA ASP A 97 -21.34 -0.50 1.94
C ASP A 97 -22.81 -0.57 2.36
N GLU A 98 -23.16 -0.08 3.54
CA GLU A 98 -24.52 -0.15 4.06
C GLU A 98 -25.53 0.51 3.12
N GLY A 99 -26.59 -0.21 2.79
CA GLY A 99 -27.62 0.26 1.89
C GLY A 99 -27.32 0.15 0.40
N ILE A 100 -26.15 -0.38 0.05
CA ILE A 100 -25.79 -0.61 -1.35
C ILE A 100 -26.11 -2.07 -1.73
N ASP A 101 -26.77 -2.23 -2.88
CA ASP A 101 -27.03 -3.56 -3.42
C ASP A 101 -25.70 -4.28 -3.70
N PRO A 102 -25.52 -5.55 -3.25
CA PRO A 102 -24.29 -6.29 -3.49
C PRO A 102 -23.89 -6.43 -4.96
N ASP A 103 -24.85 -6.55 -5.87
CA ASP A 103 -24.58 -6.66 -7.31
C ASP A 103 -24.06 -5.33 -7.87
N ASP A 104 -24.62 -4.21 -7.41
CA ASP A 104 -24.17 -2.88 -7.80
C ASP A 104 -22.76 -2.62 -7.30
N LEU A 105 -22.45 -3.05 -6.08
CA LEU A 105 -21.14 -2.91 -5.50
C LEU A 105 -20.09 -3.73 -6.28
N ALA A 106 -20.43 -4.96 -6.63
CA ALA A 106 -19.57 -5.83 -7.46
C ALA A 106 -19.30 -5.22 -8.83
N THR A 107 -20.31 -4.65 -9.46
CA THR A 107 -20.20 -3.94 -10.74
C THR A 107 -19.31 -2.71 -10.62
N PHE A 108 -19.48 -1.96 -9.55
CA PHE A 108 -18.64 -0.77 -9.28
C PHE A 108 -17.16 -1.14 -9.19
N TYR A 109 -16.82 -2.16 -8.42
CA TYR A 109 -15.43 -2.59 -8.28
C TYR A 109 -14.85 -3.16 -9.59
N LYS A 110 -15.66 -3.85 -10.36
CA LYS A 110 -15.29 -4.34 -11.69
C LYS A 110 -14.93 -3.19 -12.63
N VAL A 111 -15.78 -2.15 -12.65
CA VAL A 111 -15.54 -0.97 -13.48
C VAL A 111 -14.33 -0.19 -13.00
N LEU A 112 -14.20 -0.02 -11.69
CA LEU A 112 -13.04 0.67 -11.07
C LEU A 112 -11.72 -0.03 -11.42
N ASP A 113 -11.69 -1.34 -11.36
CA ASP A 113 -10.52 -2.14 -11.73
C ASP A 113 -10.15 -1.97 -13.21
N GLN A 114 -11.15 -1.95 -14.09
CA GLN A 114 -10.92 -1.71 -15.52
C GLN A 114 -10.39 -0.30 -15.78
N LEU A 115 -10.96 0.71 -15.11
CA LEU A 115 -10.48 2.09 -15.19
C LEU A 115 -9.02 2.20 -14.72
N THR A 116 -8.69 1.55 -13.62
CA THR A 116 -7.33 1.54 -13.07
C THR A 116 -6.35 0.95 -14.08
N ARG A 117 -6.68 -0.19 -14.66
CA ARG A 117 -5.83 -0.82 -15.68
C ARG A 117 -5.66 0.06 -16.92
N ASN A 118 -6.72 0.71 -17.36
CA ASN A 118 -6.66 1.60 -18.52
C ASN A 118 -5.79 2.82 -18.24
N LEU A 119 -5.87 3.38 -17.04
CA LEU A 119 -5.03 4.51 -16.63
C LEU A 119 -3.55 4.12 -16.52
N GLU A 120 -3.27 2.94 -16.00
CA GLU A 120 -1.90 2.41 -15.93
C GLU A 120 -1.30 2.22 -17.33
N ALA A 121 -2.10 1.79 -18.30
CA ALA A 121 -1.66 1.65 -19.68
C ALA A 121 -1.36 3.02 -20.33
N VAL A 122 -2.09 4.07 -19.98
CA VAL A 122 -1.82 5.43 -20.41
C VAL A 122 -0.51 5.96 -19.82
N ASP A 123 -0.26 5.71 -18.54
CA ASP A 123 0.98 6.12 -17.87
C ASP A 123 2.22 5.44 -18.46
N ALA A 124 2.07 4.24 -19.01
CA ALA A 124 3.17 3.52 -19.63
C ALA A 124 3.65 4.17 -20.93
N ASP A 125 2.82 5.04 -21.57
CA ASP A 125 3.19 5.80 -22.77
C ASP A 125 2.74 7.26 -22.64
N PRO A 126 3.44 8.06 -21.84
CA PRO A 126 3.07 9.47 -21.62
C PRO A 126 3.17 10.35 -22.87
N ALA A 127 3.86 9.90 -23.91
CA ALA A 127 3.99 10.67 -25.15
C ALA A 127 2.70 10.69 -25.96
N GLU A 128 1.86 9.67 -25.85
CA GLU A 128 0.55 9.61 -26.52
C GLU A 128 -0.55 10.30 -25.71
N ALA A 129 -0.37 10.46 -24.40
CA ALA A 129 -1.39 11.01 -23.52
C ALA A 129 -1.50 12.53 -23.59
N PHE A 130 -0.50 13.21 -24.14
CA PHE A 130 -0.46 14.66 -24.19
C PHE A 130 -0.34 15.17 -25.63
N GLU A 131 -1.42 15.07 -26.38
CA GLU A 131 -1.57 15.97 -27.51
C GLU A 131 -2.15 17.28 -26.97
N PRO A 132 -1.43 18.40 -27.12
CA PRO A 132 -2.01 19.66 -26.72
C PRO A 132 -3.26 19.93 -27.56
N LEU A 133 -4.37 20.14 -26.88
CA LEU A 133 -5.59 20.61 -27.52
C LEU A 133 -5.24 21.91 -28.28
N GLU A 134 -5.26 21.84 -29.62
CA GLU A 134 -5.19 23.06 -30.41
C GLU A 134 -6.48 23.82 -30.17
N ILE A 135 -6.37 24.85 -29.35
CA ILE A 135 -7.43 25.83 -29.18
C ILE A 135 -7.31 26.79 -30.36
N GLN A 136 -8.22 26.66 -31.32
CA GLN A 136 -8.37 27.68 -32.34
C GLN A 136 -9.21 28.82 -31.81
#